data_66df81825a318a8b17519cc5ea4d9abc
#
_entry.id   66df81825a318a8b17519cc5ea4d9abc
#
_cell.length_a   1.000
_cell.length_b   1.000
_cell.length_c   1.000
_cell.angle_alpha   90.00
_cell.angle_beta   90.00
_cell.angle_gamma   90.00
#
_symmetry.space_group_name_H-M   'P 1'
#
loop_
_entity.id
_entity.type
_entity.pdbx_description
1 polymer ?
#
loop_
_entity_poly.entity_id
_entity_poly.type
_entity_poly.pdbx_seq_one_letter_code
_entity_poly.pdbx_strand_id
1 'polypeptide(L)'
;MRFSFVSLQQNYFITKMKLIKNSSFGGERPLFGIQDTRLEGVTITEGESGIKCCKNIMADGCRFIGKYPWWHVDGSVITNCFFEVGSRSAIWYSNDMVMKDTVIDAPKLFREMNHVELENVQFNDADETFWRIKDLKVKNVRLHDGTYPFMFCENVYAEDLVSDSKYVFQYCKNVEVHHAKITTKDSFWECENVEIYDSELDGEYLAWHSKNVRLGRCHIKGEQPLCYVEGLVLENCTFDEECDRMFEDSEVHADIIGRVTNIKNPRTGRIVCDGVGSVTIDENIKAPANCEIIERNK
;
A
#
# COMPACT_ATOMS: atom_id res chain seq x y z
N MET A 1 -4.71 -17.69 7.72
CA MET A 1 -3.55 -18.61 7.64
C MET A 1 -2.49 -18.17 8.64
N ARG A 2 -2.07 -19.01 9.59
CA ARG A 2 -1.15 -18.61 10.67
C ARG A 2 0.26 -18.48 10.11
N PHE A 3 0.81 -17.28 10.09
CA PHE A 3 2.24 -17.04 9.88
C PHE A 3 2.93 -16.97 11.24
N SER A 4 3.53 -18.08 11.66
CA SER A 4 4.45 -18.18 12.78
C SER A 4 5.72 -18.85 12.26
N PHE A 5 6.62 -18.06 11.72
CA PHE A 5 7.99 -18.50 11.48
C PHE A 5 8.93 -17.35 11.81
N VAL A 6 9.83 -17.58 12.67
CA VAL A 6 11.09 -16.91 13.00
C VAL A 6 11.25 -16.63 14.50
N SER A 7 11.78 -17.57 15.24
CA SER A 7 12.43 -17.25 16.53
C SER A 7 13.60 -18.18 16.95
N LEU A 8 13.80 -19.34 16.35
CA LEU A 8 14.89 -20.24 16.76
C LEU A 8 15.97 -20.49 15.69
N GLN A 9 15.66 -20.33 14.41
CA GLN A 9 16.68 -20.42 13.34
C GLN A 9 17.51 -19.15 13.18
N GLN A 10 16.98 -17.98 13.51
CA GLN A 10 17.69 -16.69 13.37
C GLN A 10 18.98 -16.63 14.20
N ASN A 11 18.96 -17.08 15.46
CA ASN A 11 20.14 -16.99 16.32
C ASN A 11 21.32 -17.87 15.85
N TYR A 12 21.05 -19.00 15.20
CA TYR A 12 22.09 -19.89 14.72
C TYR A 12 22.80 -19.38 13.44
N PHE A 13 22.06 -18.68 12.57
CA PHE A 13 22.61 -18.07 11.37
C PHE A 13 23.45 -16.83 11.67
N ILE A 14 23.02 -15.99 12.61
CA ILE A 14 23.70 -14.72 12.96
C ILE A 14 25.14 -14.97 13.43
N THR A 15 25.42 -16.06 14.12
CA THR A 15 26.76 -16.36 14.65
C THR A 15 27.80 -16.76 13.59
N LYS A 16 27.39 -17.02 12.35
CA LYS A 16 28.29 -17.39 11.23
C LYS A 16 28.48 -16.29 10.20
N MET A 17 27.75 -15.17 10.31
CA MET A 17 27.85 -14.08 9.34
C MET A 17 29.17 -13.29 9.49
N LYS A 18 29.73 -12.87 8.35
CA LYS A 18 30.86 -11.94 8.35
C LYS A 18 30.38 -10.57 8.83
N LEU A 19 31.09 -9.97 9.77
CA LEU A 19 30.78 -8.64 10.30
C LEU A 19 31.63 -7.57 9.61
N ILE A 20 30.94 -6.53 9.10
CA ILE A 20 31.55 -5.26 8.66
C ILE A 20 30.93 -4.17 9.54
N LYS A 21 31.76 -3.41 10.23
CA LYS A 21 31.29 -2.44 11.23
C LYS A 21 31.93 -1.08 11.08
N ASN A 22 31.13 -0.01 11.26
CA ASN A 22 31.58 1.38 11.32
C ASN A 22 32.51 1.77 10.16
N SER A 23 32.16 1.36 8.97
CA SER A 23 32.99 1.52 7.76
C SER A 23 32.22 2.33 6.70
N SER A 24 32.96 2.98 5.82
CA SER A 24 32.37 3.71 4.69
C SER A 24 32.86 3.12 3.37
N PHE A 25 31.95 2.99 2.41
CA PHE A 25 32.22 2.47 1.09
C PHE A 25 31.59 3.38 0.03
N GLY A 26 32.31 3.71 -1.01
CA GLY A 26 31.85 4.58 -2.09
C GLY A 26 32.30 4.10 -3.45
N GLY A 27 31.85 4.80 -4.49
CA GLY A 27 32.14 4.45 -5.86
C GLY A 27 31.20 3.39 -6.43
N GLU A 28 31.63 2.70 -7.48
CA GLU A 28 30.82 1.70 -8.17
C GLU A 28 30.96 0.32 -7.50
N ARG A 29 29.85 -0.25 -7.06
CA ARG A 29 29.71 -1.65 -6.56
C ARG A 29 30.69 -2.05 -5.45
N PRO A 30 30.89 -1.25 -4.40
CA PRO A 30 31.93 -1.55 -3.41
C PRO A 30 31.73 -2.85 -2.64
N LEU A 31 30.49 -3.31 -2.44
CA LEU A 31 30.14 -4.55 -1.75
C LEU A 31 29.45 -5.55 -2.69
N PHE A 32 29.86 -5.60 -3.95
CA PHE A 32 29.29 -6.51 -4.93
C PHE A 32 29.51 -7.98 -4.56
N GLY A 33 28.45 -8.78 -4.64
CA GLY A 33 28.52 -10.24 -4.53
C GLY A 33 28.81 -10.77 -3.11
N ILE A 34 28.75 -9.94 -2.07
CA ILE A 34 28.94 -10.42 -0.69
C ILE A 34 27.77 -11.31 -0.27
N GLN A 35 28.05 -12.27 0.59
CA GLN A 35 27.07 -13.22 1.13
C GLN A 35 27.26 -13.37 2.63
N ASP A 36 26.19 -13.78 3.31
CA ASP A 36 26.17 -14.09 4.76
C ASP A 36 26.90 -12.99 5.56
N THR A 37 26.52 -11.72 5.32
CA THR A 37 27.24 -10.57 5.86
C THR A 37 26.33 -9.67 6.66
N ARG A 38 26.78 -9.27 7.85
CA ARG A 38 26.14 -8.27 8.72
C ARG A 38 26.90 -6.95 8.61
N LEU A 39 26.16 -5.89 8.30
CA LEU A 39 26.63 -4.52 8.22
C LEU A 39 26.11 -3.76 9.44
N GLU A 40 26.98 -3.23 10.28
CA GLU A 40 26.59 -2.41 11.44
C GLU A 40 27.20 -1.00 11.35
N GLY A 41 26.35 0.02 11.35
CA GLY A 41 26.80 1.41 11.26
C GLY A 41 27.62 1.70 10.02
N VAL A 42 27.31 1.04 8.91
CA VAL A 42 28.01 1.20 7.62
C VAL A 42 27.37 2.33 6.83
N THR A 43 28.20 3.18 6.21
CA THR A 43 27.75 4.19 5.26
C THR A 43 28.14 3.79 3.83
N ILE A 44 27.13 3.66 2.97
CA ILE A 44 27.33 3.58 1.51
C ILE A 44 27.26 5.01 0.98
N THR A 45 28.41 5.58 0.69
CA THR A 45 28.56 6.98 0.26
C THR A 45 28.23 7.15 -1.22
N GLU A 46 28.57 8.27 -1.82
CA GLU A 46 28.29 8.57 -3.22
C GLU A 46 28.87 7.49 -4.16
N GLY A 47 28.10 7.18 -5.18
CA GLY A 47 28.39 6.13 -6.14
C GLY A 47 27.12 5.40 -6.55
N GLU A 48 27.25 4.17 -7.04
CA GLU A 48 26.08 3.37 -7.42
C GLU A 48 26.24 1.88 -7.15
N SER A 49 25.08 1.21 -6.98
CA SER A 49 25.00 -0.23 -6.83
C SER A 49 25.82 -0.77 -5.65
N GLY A 50 25.79 -0.08 -4.52
CA GLY A 50 26.63 -0.36 -3.36
C GLY A 50 26.54 -1.79 -2.86
N ILE A 51 25.31 -2.34 -2.76
CA ILE A 51 25.02 -3.73 -2.41
C ILE A 51 24.26 -4.33 -3.59
N LYS A 52 24.96 -5.11 -4.43
CA LYS A 52 24.38 -5.69 -5.63
C LYS A 52 24.77 -7.15 -5.81
N CYS A 53 23.82 -7.98 -6.28
CA CYS A 53 23.99 -9.42 -6.48
C CYS A 53 24.45 -10.14 -5.21
N CYS A 54 23.88 -9.77 -4.09
CA CYS A 54 24.25 -10.27 -2.75
C CYS A 54 23.21 -11.27 -2.23
N LYS A 55 23.56 -11.99 -1.17
CA LYS A 55 22.68 -12.96 -0.53
C LYS A 55 22.84 -12.96 0.97
N ASN A 56 21.71 -13.06 1.71
CA ASN A 56 21.67 -13.10 3.18
C ASN A 56 22.43 -11.90 3.80
N ILE A 57 21.91 -10.70 3.60
CA ILE A 57 22.51 -9.47 4.09
C ILE A 57 21.68 -8.91 5.24
N MET A 58 22.33 -8.63 6.37
CA MET A 58 21.72 -7.87 7.46
C MET A 58 22.36 -6.49 7.54
N ALA A 59 21.54 -5.43 7.60
CA ALA A 59 22.01 -4.07 7.79
C ALA A 59 21.34 -3.46 9.01
N ASP A 60 22.12 -2.97 9.96
CA ASP A 60 21.64 -2.32 11.17
C ASP A 60 22.35 -0.97 11.39
N GLY A 61 21.56 0.09 11.58
CA GLY A 61 22.07 1.46 11.76
C GLY A 61 22.89 1.98 10.58
N CYS A 62 22.60 1.51 9.37
CA CYS A 62 23.34 1.87 8.16
C CYS A 62 22.74 3.10 7.45
N ARG A 63 23.56 3.77 6.65
CA ARG A 63 23.18 4.94 5.87
C ARG A 63 23.51 4.74 4.39
N PHE A 64 22.52 4.97 3.53
CA PHE A 64 22.63 4.80 2.07
C PHE A 64 22.46 6.15 1.37
N ILE A 65 23.50 6.60 0.65
CA ILE A 65 23.56 7.91 -0.01
C ILE A 65 23.61 7.75 -1.54
N GLY A 66 24.41 6.80 -2.03
CA GLY A 66 24.60 6.53 -3.45
C GLY A 66 23.39 5.89 -4.13
N LYS A 67 23.34 5.96 -5.45
CA LYS A 67 22.22 5.44 -6.27
C LYS A 67 22.16 3.92 -6.25
N TYR A 68 20.94 3.37 -6.37
CA TYR A 68 20.70 1.94 -6.56
C TYR A 68 21.38 1.05 -5.50
N PRO A 69 21.32 1.39 -4.20
CA PRO A 69 22.19 0.73 -3.22
C PRO A 69 21.87 -0.74 -2.96
N TRP A 70 20.68 -1.23 -3.35
CA TRP A 70 20.22 -2.58 -2.99
C TRP A 70 19.53 -3.27 -4.17
N TRP A 71 20.33 -3.86 -5.06
CA TRP A 71 19.83 -4.47 -6.29
C TRP A 71 20.19 -5.95 -6.42
N HIS A 72 19.21 -6.79 -6.80
CA HIS A 72 19.37 -8.24 -6.91
C HIS A 72 19.95 -8.84 -5.61
N VAL A 73 19.28 -8.61 -4.50
CA VAL A 73 19.69 -9.14 -3.19
C VAL A 73 18.59 -10.08 -2.69
N ASP A 74 18.93 -11.33 -2.43
CA ASP A 74 18.00 -12.32 -1.90
C ASP A 74 18.28 -12.57 -0.41
N GLY A 75 17.24 -12.48 0.40
CA GLY A 75 17.32 -12.60 1.85
C GLY A 75 17.95 -11.37 2.50
N SER A 76 17.12 -10.46 3.01
CA SER A 76 17.59 -9.22 3.61
C SER A 76 16.87 -8.91 4.90
N VAL A 77 17.61 -8.43 5.90
CA VAL A 77 17.04 -7.80 7.10
C VAL A 77 17.67 -6.42 7.23
N ILE A 78 16.84 -5.38 7.19
CA ILE A 78 17.26 -3.98 7.28
C ILE A 78 16.59 -3.36 8.50
N THR A 79 17.39 -2.86 9.44
CA THR A 79 16.88 -2.26 10.69
C THR A 79 17.57 -0.96 11.03
N ASN A 80 16.84 0.00 11.58
CA ASN A 80 17.38 1.28 12.05
C ASN A 80 18.21 2.02 10.99
N CYS A 81 17.85 1.88 9.72
CA CYS A 81 18.62 2.42 8.59
C CYS A 81 18.03 3.73 8.07
N PHE A 82 18.81 4.42 7.26
CA PHE A 82 18.41 5.66 6.61
C PHE A 82 18.81 5.64 5.13
N PHE A 83 17.81 5.86 4.24
CA PHE A 83 18.02 6.01 2.80
C PHE A 83 17.85 7.48 2.43
N GLU A 84 18.95 8.13 2.04
CA GLU A 84 18.92 9.54 1.65
C GLU A 84 18.34 9.76 0.25
N VAL A 85 17.97 11.00 -0.05
CA VAL A 85 17.43 11.42 -1.36
C VAL A 85 18.27 10.91 -2.54
N GLY A 86 19.59 10.86 -2.39
CA GLY A 86 20.52 10.36 -3.42
C GLY A 86 20.39 8.87 -3.72
N SER A 87 19.84 8.08 -2.77
CA SER A 87 19.72 6.62 -2.89
C SER A 87 18.49 6.17 -3.70
N ARG A 88 17.98 7.00 -4.59
CA ARG A 88 16.83 6.72 -5.44
C ARG A 88 16.90 5.38 -6.16
N SER A 89 15.74 4.80 -6.44
CA SER A 89 15.60 3.45 -7.02
C SER A 89 16.38 2.41 -6.22
N ALA A 90 16.27 2.52 -4.89
CA ALA A 90 17.19 1.89 -3.97
C ALA A 90 17.08 0.37 -3.93
N ILE A 91 15.88 -0.17 -4.02
CA ILE A 91 15.62 -1.60 -3.73
C ILE A 91 14.82 -2.18 -4.88
N TRP A 92 15.50 -2.79 -5.85
CA TRP A 92 14.88 -3.40 -7.01
C TRP A 92 15.36 -4.83 -7.22
N TYR A 93 14.47 -5.69 -7.71
CA TYR A 93 14.76 -7.09 -8.06
C TYR A 93 15.33 -7.90 -6.88
N SER A 94 14.87 -7.59 -5.67
CA SER A 94 15.33 -8.23 -4.43
C SER A 94 14.19 -8.97 -3.78
N ASN A 95 14.43 -10.13 -3.19
CA ASN A 95 13.39 -10.97 -2.62
C ASN A 95 13.66 -11.32 -1.16
N ASP A 96 12.62 -11.79 -0.46
CA ASP A 96 12.69 -12.24 0.93
C ASP A 96 13.29 -11.17 1.85
N MET A 97 12.64 -9.99 1.90
CA MET A 97 13.13 -8.83 2.63
C MET A 97 12.25 -8.51 3.84
N VAL A 98 12.89 -8.24 4.96
CA VAL A 98 12.27 -7.64 6.14
C VAL A 98 12.95 -6.30 6.43
N MET A 99 12.16 -5.22 6.54
CA MET A 99 12.65 -3.89 6.90
C MET A 99 11.91 -3.36 8.12
N LYS A 100 12.65 -2.82 9.10
CA LYS A 100 12.06 -2.26 10.32
C LYS A 100 12.74 -0.95 10.73
N ASP A 101 11.97 -0.10 11.41
CA ASP A 101 12.47 1.09 12.10
C ASP A 101 13.39 1.94 11.20
N THR A 102 12.97 2.15 9.94
CA THR A 102 13.80 2.74 8.88
C THR A 102 13.11 3.97 8.30
N VAL A 103 13.91 4.99 7.99
CA VAL A 103 13.46 6.23 7.33
C VAL A 103 14.02 6.30 5.92
N ILE A 104 13.18 6.73 4.98
CA ILE A 104 13.46 6.74 3.55
C ILE A 104 13.07 8.11 2.98
N ASP A 105 14.08 8.85 2.47
CA ASP A 105 13.89 10.12 1.78
C ASP A 105 13.94 9.98 0.25
N ALA A 106 14.21 8.79 -0.24
CA ALA A 106 14.42 8.53 -1.67
C ALA A 106 13.14 8.01 -2.35
N PRO A 107 12.84 8.45 -3.58
CA PRO A 107 11.74 7.91 -4.39
C PRO A 107 12.09 6.59 -5.07
N LYS A 108 11.05 5.93 -5.60
CA LYS A 108 11.12 4.78 -6.52
C LYS A 108 11.73 3.54 -5.89
N LEU A 109 11.31 3.24 -4.66
CA LEU A 109 11.77 2.05 -3.95
C LEU A 109 10.85 0.84 -4.20
N PHE A 110 11.39 -0.35 -3.92
CA PHE A 110 10.68 -1.63 -3.97
C PHE A 110 9.99 -1.90 -5.31
N ARG A 111 10.75 -2.42 -6.26
CA ARG A 111 10.21 -2.84 -7.56
C ARG A 111 10.57 -4.26 -7.93
N GLU A 112 9.61 -4.96 -8.57
CA GLU A 112 9.80 -6.31 -9.11
C GLU A 112 10.35 -7.28 -8.03
N MET A 113 9.62 -7.41 -6.91
CA MET A 113 10.08 -8.16 -5.75
C MET A 113 9.03 -9.18 -5.29
N ASN A 114 9.47 -10.17 -4.52
CA ASN A 114 8.58 -11.11 -3.86
C ASN A 114 8.92 -11.19 -2.36
N HIS A 115 7.89 -11.41 -1.53
CA HIS A 115 7.98 -11.59 -0.08
C HIS A 115 8.69 -10.41 0.61
N VAL A 116 7.96 -9.31 0.77
CA VAL A 116 8.47 -8.09 1.41
C VAL A 116 7.64 -7.77 2.65
N GLU A 117 8.29 -7.60 3.80
CA GLU A 117 7.66 -7.19 5.04
C GLU A 117 8.29 -5.88 5.55
N LEU A 118 7.44 -4.89 5.85
CA LEU A 118 7.86 -3.62 6.45
C LEU A 118 7.13 -3.40 7.77
N GLU A 119 7.84 -2.93 8.79
CA GLU A 119 7.28 -2.55 10.08
C GLU A 119 7.94 -1.26 10.60
N ASN A 120 7.14 -0.26 11.01
CA ASN A 120 7.61 1.04 11.48
C ASN A 120 8.53 1.74 10.46
N VAL A 121 8.09 1.86 9.21
CA VAL A 121 8.88 2.50 8.13
C VAL A 121 8.20 3.79 7.69
N GLN A 122 9.01 4.85 7.55
CA GLN A 122 8.56 6.15 7.08
C GLN A 122 9.20 6.48 5.73
N PHE A 123 8.37 6.83 4.76
CA PHE A 123 8.76 7.39 3.47
C PHE A 123 8.43 8.87 3.45
N ASN A 124 9.43 9.73 3.25
CA ASN A 124 9.26 11.17 3.10
C ASN A 124 9.04 11.58 1.62
N ASP A 125 9.36 10.70 0.69
CA ASP A 125 9.03 10.76 -0.73
C ASP A 125 8.62 9.35 -1.19
N ALA A 126 7.30 9.12 -1.28
CA ALA A 126 6.74 7.82 -1.66
C ALA A 126 6.52 7.67 -3.17
N ASP A 127 7.10 8.55 -3.99
CA ASP A 127 6.90 8.55 -5.44
C ASP A 127 7.28 7.20 -6.07
N GLU A 128 6.37 6.61 -6.80
CA GLU A 128 6.50 5.34 -7.52
C GLU A 128 7.08 4.20 -6.64
N THR A 129 6.66 4.10 -5.39
CA THR A 129 7.08 3.07 -4.43
C THR A 129 6.16 1.85 -4.45
N PHE A 130 6.68 0.65 -4.22
CA PHE A 130 5.96 -0.64 -4.26
C PHE A 130 5.33 -0.95 -5.63
N TRP A 131 6.14 -1.14 -6.64
CA TRP A 131 5.66 -1.53 -7.97
C TRP A 131 5.94 -3.00 -8.27
N ARG A 132 4.88 -3.74 -8.65
CA ARG A 132 4.94 -5.16 -8.99
C ARG A 132 5.58 -6.01 -7.90
N ILE A 133 5.05 -5.85 -6.69
CA ILE A 133 5.44 -6.68 -5.55
C ILE A 133 4.41 -7.79 -5.37
N LYS A 134 4.89 -8.99 -5.17
CA LYS A 134 4.06 -10.12 -4.78
C LYS A 134 4.33 -10.50 -3.33
N ASP A 135 3.25 -10.74 -2.58
CA ASP A 135 3.29 -11.05 -1.15
C ASP A 135 3.95 -9.92 -0.32
N LEU A 136 3.25 -8.78 -0.25
CA LEU A 136 3.68 -7.57 0.45
C LEU A 136 2.92 -7.42 1.78
N LYS A 137 3.63 -7.25 2.88
CA LYS A 137 3.07 -6.92 4.18
C LYS A 137 3.66 -5.64 4.71
N VAL A 138 2.79 -4.68 5.05
CA VAL A 138 3.20 -3.41 5.68
C VAL A 138 2.43 -3.20 6.98
N LYS A 139 3.15 -2.81 8.03
CA LYS A 139 2.57 -2.49 9.34
C LYS A 139 3.18 -1.22 9.92
N ASN A 140 2.32 -0.30 10.37
CA ASN A 140 2.72 1.02 10.86
C ASN A 140 3.67 1.72 9.88
N VAL A 141 3.21 1.88 8.64
CA VAL A 141 3.97 2.53 7.55
C VAL A 141 3.35 3.89 7.24
N ARG A 142 4.21 4.87 7.03
CA ARG A 142 3.82 6.21 6.61
C ARG A 142 4.39 6.51 5.23
N LEU A 143 3.49 6.89 4.32
CA LEU A 143 3.83 7.34 2.96
C LEU A 143 3.48 8.80 2.86
N HIS A 144 4.50 9.66 2.76
CA HIS A 144 4.33 11.07 2.60
C HIS A 144 4.72 11.50 1.19
N ASP A 145 3.87 12.38 0.60
CA ASP A 145 4.06 12.91 -0.75
C ASP A 145 4.14 11.82 -1.86
N GLY A 146 4.43 12.21 -3.10
CA GLY A 146 4.61 11.32 -4.23
C GLY A 146 3.33 10.85 -4.90
N THR A 147 3.52 10.01 -5.90
CA THR A 147 2.46 9.48 -6.75
C THR A 147 2.64 7.98 -6.98
N TYR A 148 1.53 7.28 -7.20
CA TYR A 148 1.47 5.87 -7.58
C TYR A 148 2.17 4.87 -6.63
N PRO A 149 2.06 4.98 -5.29
CA PRO A 149 2.50 3.88 -4.44
C PRO A 149 1.55 2.69 -4.55
N PHE A 150 2.08 1.48 -4.41
CA PHE A 150 1.37 0.20 -4.58
C PHE A 150 0.75 0.05 -5.98
N MET A 151 1.56 -0.07 -6.99
CA MET A 151 1.09 -0.25 -8.35
C MET A 151 1.35 -1.67 -8.87
N PHE A 152 0.31 -2.35 -9.38
CA PHE A 152 0.39 -3.73 -9.87
C PHE A 152 0.86 -4.75 -8.82
N CYS A 153 0.58 -4.51 -7.54
CA CYS A 153 0.93 -5.46 -6.48
C CYS A 153 -0.10 -6.59 -6.35
N GLU A 154 0.34 -7.74 -5.84
CA GLU A 154 -0.49 -8.91 -5.61
C GLU A 154 -0.28 -9.44 -4.20
N ASN A 155 -1.36 -9.83 -3.51
CA ASN A 155 -1.37 -10.31 -2.12
C ASN A 155 -0.78 -9.28 -1.16
N VAL A 156 -1.49 -8.17 -0.99
CA VAL A 156 -1.04 -7.07 -0.11
C VAL A 156 -1.82 -7.10 1.20
N TYR A 157 -1.12 -7.08 2.31
CA TYR A 157 -1.67 -6.84 3.63
C TYR A 157 -1.12 -5.54 4.22
N ALA A 158 -1.99 -4.61 4.59
CA ALA A 158 -1.62 -3.34 5.20
C ALA A 158 -2.36 -3.13 6.53
N GLU A 159 -1.62 -2.85 7.59
CA GLU A 159 -2.15 -2.52 8.92
C GLU A 159 -1.53 -1.22 9.41
N ASP A 160 -2.35 -0.32 9.97
CA ASP A 160 -1.91 0.99 10.46
C ASP A 160 -1.15 1.82 9.39
N LEU A 161 -1.66 1.80 8.15
CA LEU A 161 -1.09 2.57 7.04
C LEU A 161 -1.59 4.01 7.07
N VAL A 162 -0.68 4.97 7.01
CA VAL A 162 -1.01 6.39 6.81
C VAL A 162 -0.40 6.86 5.49
N SER A 163 -1.21 7.43 4.60
CA SER A 163 -0.76 7.94 3.30
C SER A 163 -1.43 9.25 2.92
N ASP A 164 -0.65 10.21 2.44
CA ASP A 164 -1.10 11.42 1.75
C ASP A 164 -0.61 11.49 0.28
N SER A 165 -0.12 10.37 -0.24
CA SER A 165 0.30 10.21 -1.63
C SER A 165 -0.91 10.11 -2.57
N LYS A 166 -0.72 10.41 -3.87
CA LYS A 166 -1.77 10.30 -4.88
C LYS A 166 -1.74 8.94 -5.59
N TYR A 167 -2.91 8.46 -6.03
CA TYR A 167 -3.06 7.26 -6.83
C TYR A 167 -2.59 5.98 -6.11
N VAL A 168 -2.97 5.85 -4.83
CA VAL A 168 -2.57 4.73 -3.97
C VAL A 168 -3.34 3.46 -4.34
N PHE A 169 -2.68 2.33 -4.45
CA PHE A 169 -3.27 1.03 -4.83
C PHE A 169 -3.96 1.05 -6.20
N GLN A 170 -3.20 1.07 -7.26
CA GLN A 170 -3.78 0.92 -8.59
C GLN A 170 -3.41 -0.41 -9.24
N TYR A 171 -4.39 -1.03 -9.91
CA TYR A 171 -4.23 -2.32 -10.60
C TYR A 171 -3.73 -3.44 -9.68
N CYS A 172 -4.05 -3.38 -8.39
CA CYS A 172 -3.64 -4.38 -7.40
C CYS A 172 -4.64 -5.52 -7.30
N LYS A 173 -4.17 -6.68 -6.82
CA LYS A 173 -5.01 -7.86 -6.59
C LYS A 173 -4.82 -8.42 -5.18
N ASN A 174 -5.94 -8.89 -4.59
CA ASN A 174 -5.95 -9.48 -3.26
C ASN A 174 -5.34 -8.52 -2.22
N VAL A 175 -6.03 -7.42 -1.98
CA VAL A 175 -5.59 -6.36 -1.05
C VAL A 175 -6.45 -6.39 0.20
N GLU A 176 -5.82 -6.50 1.35
CA GLU A 176 -6.46 -6.44 2.67
C GLU A 176 -5.85 -5.29 3.49
N VAL A 177 -6.70 -4.36 3.98
CA VAL A 177 -6.28 -3.15 4.69
C VAL A 177 -7.04 -2.98 5.99
N HIS A 178 -6.33 -2.70 7.08
CA HIS A 178 -6.89 -2.46 8.41
C HIS A 178 -6.34 -1.17 9.03
N HIS A 179 -7.22 -0.42 9.71
CA HIS A 179 -6.89 0.77 10.49
C HIS A 179 -6.06 1.81 9.72
N ALA A 180 -6.37 1.98 8.42
CA ALA A 180 -5.63 2.92 7.59
C ALA A 180 -6.24 4.32 7.61
N LYS A 181 -5.39 5.32 7.39
CA LYS A 181 -5.80 6.67 7.05
C LYS A 181 -5.17 7.04 5.71
N ILE A 182 -5.99 7.09 4.67
CA ILE A 182 -5.56 7.34 3.30
C ILE A 182 -6.23 8.62 2.80
N THR A 183 -5.44 9.68 2.60
CA THR A 183 -5.86 10.92 1.97
C THR A 183 -5.24 11.00 0.59
N THR A 184 -6.07 10.86 -0.46
CA THR A 184 -5.55 10.66 -1.81
C THR A 184 -6.59 11.02 -2.86
N LYS A 185 -6.17 10.96 -4.12
CA LYS A 185 -7.04 10.95 -5.29
C LYS A 185 -6.91 9.60 -5.99
N ASP A 186 -8.01 9.07 -6.54
CA ASP A 186 -8.06 7.84 -7.35
C ASP A 186 -7.43 6.62 -6.65
N SER A 187 -7.78 6.36 -5.38
CA SER A 187 -7.29 5.16 -4.68
C SER A 187 -8.04 3.89 -5.10
N PHE A 188 -7.36 2.77 -5.06
CA PHE A 188 -7.89 1.44 -5.43
C PHE A 188 -8.52 1.38 -6.82
N TRP A 189 -7.95 2.09 -7.79
CA TRP A 189 -8.43 2.12 -9.17
C TRP A 189 -8.11 0.80 -9.88
N GLU A 190 -9.11 0.21 -10.56
CA GLU A 190 -9.00 -1.06 -11.29
C GLU A 190 -8.36 -2.21 -10.46
N CYS A 191 -8.69 -2.27 -9.17
CA CYS A 191 -8.25 -3.34 -8.29
C CYS A 191 -9.23 -4.53 -8.30
N GLU A 192 -8.77 -5.69 -7.86
CA GLU A 192 -9.55 -6.92 -7.78
C GLU A 192 -9.37 -7.58 -6.42
N ASN A 193 -10.47 -7.99 -5.77
CA ASN A 193 -10.50 -8.59 -4.43
C ASN A 193 -9.88 -7.67 -3.37
N VAL A 194 -10.60 -6.61 -3.01
CA VAL A 194 -10.17 -5.59 -2.04
C VAL A 194 -11.03 -5.69 -0.79
N GLU A 195 -10.41 -5.80 0.36
CA GLU A 195 -11.07 -5.76 1.66
C GLU A 195 -10.46 -4.67 2.54
N ILE A 196 -11.27 -3.72 3.03
CA ILE A 196 -10.81 -2.61 3.87
C ILE A 196 -11.67 -2.52 5.11
N TYR A 197 -11.06 -2.47 6.27
CA TYR A 197 -11.74 -2.42 7.55
C TYR A 197 -11.23 -1.31 8.46
N ASP A 198 -12.16 -0.71 9.23
CA ASP A 198 -11.84 0.21 10.32
C ASP A 198 -10.95 1.39 9.88
N SER A 199 -11.21 1.96 8.69
CA SER A 199 -10.31 2.89 8.00
C SER A 199 -11.00 4.20 7.62
N GLU A 200 -10.20 5.27 7.49
CA GLU A 200 -10.60 6.56 6.94
C GLU A 200 -10.05 6.70 5.51
N LEU A 201 -10.94 6.88 4.55
CA LEU A 201 -10.63 6.98 3.13
C LEU A 201 -11.12 8.33 2.61
N ASP A 202 -10.19 9.25 2.35
CA ASP A 202 -10.46 10.62 1.97
C ASP A 202 -9.90 10.92 0.59
N GLY A 203 -10.77 11.19 -0.37
CA GLY A 203 -10.38 11.59 -1.72
C GLY A 203 -11.36 11.21 -2.82
N GLU A 204 -11.16 11.81 -3.98
CA GLU A 204 -12.01 11.62 -5.17
C GLU A 204 -11.85 10.21 -5.76
N TYR A 205 -12.92 9.68 -6.35
CA TYR A 205 -12.95 8.52 -7.24
C TYR A 205 -12.45 7.20 -6.61
N LEU A 206 -12.77 7.00 -5.32
CA LEU A 206 -12.44 5.77 -4.58
C LEU A 206 -12.91 4.52 -5.33
N ALA A 207 -12.02 3.57 -5.56
CA ALA A 207 -12.23 2.21 -6.09
C ALA A 207 -12.92 2.13 -7.47
N TRP A 208 -12.79 3.15 -8.31
CA TRP A 208 -13.36 3.13 -9.64
C TRP A 208 -12.89 1.92 -10.48
N HIS A 209 -13.82 1.32 -11.20
CA HIS A 209 -13.60 0.17 -12.08
C HIS A 209 -13.05 -1.09 -11.40
N SER A 210 -13.21 -1.17 -10.07
CA SER A 210 -12.72 -2.31 -9.30
C SER A 210 -13.74 -3.43 -9.18
N LYS A 211 -13.27 -4.64 -8.78
CA LYS A 211 -14.08 -5.84 -8.66
C LYS A 211 -13.91 -6.48 -7.29
N ASN A 212 -15.04 -7.00 -6.75
CA ASN A 212 -15.07 -7.67 -5.46
C ASN A 212 -14.46 -6.79 -4.35
N VAL A 213 -15.12 -5.65 -4.08
CA VAL A 213 -14.69 -4.67 -3.08
C VAL A 213 -15.57 -4.80 -1.84
N ARG A 214 -14.96 -5.03 -0.70
CA ARG A 214 -15.63 -5.04 0.62
C ARG A 214 -15.07 -3.96 1.52
N LEU A 215 -15.92 -3.08 2.04
CA LEU A 215 -15.56 -2.09 3.05
C LEU A 215 -16.38 -2.34 4.33
N GLY A 216 -15.71 -2.47 5.46
CA GLY A 216 -16.35 -2.67 6.75
C GLY A 216 -15.97 -1.59 7.75
N ARG A 217 -16.94 -0.89 8.33
CA ARG A 217 -16.74 0.16 9.35
C ARG A 217 -15.75 1.24 8.91
N CYS A 218 -15.79 1.60 7.62
CA CYS A 218 -14.97 2.67 7.06
C CYS A 218 -15.73 4.01 7.07
N HIS A 219 -14.97 5.09 7.19
CA HIS A 219 -15.45 6.45 6.95
C HIS A 219 -14.92 6.94 5.61
N ILE A 220 -15.82 7.35 4.71
CA ILE A 220 -15.51 7.69 3.32
C ILE A 220 -15.80 9.16 3.08
N LYS A 221 -14.85 9.86 2.47
CA LYS A 221 -14.95 11.26 2.03
C LYS A 221 -14.55 11.42 0.58
N GLY A 222 -14.99 12.51 -0.04
CA GLY A 222 -14.62 12.90 -1.40
C GLY A 222 -15.67 12.57 -2.45
N GLU A 223 -15.47 13.12 -3.65
CA GLU A 223 -16.42 13.06 -4.73
C GLU A 223 -16.48 11.71 -5.44
N GLN A 224 -17.67 11.29 -5.86
CA GLN A 224 -17.92 10.14 -6.72
C GLN A 224 -17.27 8.83 -6.22
N PRO A 225 -17.39 8.51 -4.94
CA PRO A 225 -16.80 7.26 -4.45
C PRO A 225 -17.56 6.05 -5.00
N LEU A 226 -16.82 4.94 -5.23
CA LEU A 226 -17.37 3.62 -5.48
C LEU A 226 -18.23 3.51 -6.75
N CYS A 227 -17.85 4.24 -7.80
CA CYS A 227 -18.49 4.15 -9.11
C CYS A 227 -17.86 3.06 -9.97
N TYR A 228 -18.68 2.44 -10.83
CA TYR A 228 -18.26 1.39 -11.79
C TYR A 228 -17.69 0.14 -11.13
N VAL A 229 -18.13 -0.17 -9.89
CA VAL A 229 -17.64 -1.34 -9.12
C VAL A 229 -18.54 -2.55 -9.38
N GLU A 230 -17.93 -3.69 -9.66
CA GLU A 230 -18.60 -4.99 -9.73
C GLU A 230 -18.45 -5.73 -8.39
N GLY A 231 -19.56 -6.13 -7.76
CA GLY A 231 -19.54 -6.87 -6.49
C GLY A 231 -19.09 -6.01 -5.29
N LEU A 232 -19.66 -4.82 -5.12
CA LEU A 232 -19.41 -3.93 -4.00
C LEU A 232 -20.23 -4.35 -2.76
N VAL A 233 -19.57 -4.52 -1.63
CA VAL A 233 -20.20 -4.77 -0.32
C VAL A 233 -19.74 -3.74 0.70
N LEU A 234 -20.71 -3.06 1.35
CA LEU A 234 -20.46 -2.12 2.45
C LEU A 234 -21.13 -2.60 3.73
N GLU A 235 -20.39 -2.63 4.83
CA GLU A 235 -20.89 -3.04 6.14
C GLU A 235 -20.61 -1.96 7.19
N ASN A 236 -21.67 -1.31 7.68
CA ASN A 236 -21.57 -0.27 8.72
C ASN A 236 -20.61 0.87 8.36
N CYS A 237 -20.57 1.25 7.09
CA CYS A 237 -19.76 2.39 6.62
C CYS A 237 -20.51 3.70 6.82
N THR A 238 -19.78 4.80 6.93
CA THR A 238 -20.29 6.17 6.98
C THR A 238 -19.71 6.99 5.84
N PHE A 239 -20.47 7.99 5.37
CA PHE A 239 -20.06 8.89 4.32
C PHE A 239 -20.10 10.34 4.80
N ASP A 240 -19.14 11.15 4.36
CA ASP A 240 -19.16 12.58 4.59
C ASP A 240 -20.22 13.27 3.69
N GLU A 241 -20.68 14.47 4.09
CA GLU A 241 -21.69 15.24 3.35
C GLU A 241 -21.21 15.64 1.96
N GLU A 242 -19.92 15.73 1.71
CA GLU A 242 -19.33 16.06 0.41
C GLU A 242 -19.36 14.89 -0.59
N CYS A 243 -19.62 13.66 -0.15
CA CYS A 243 -19.77 12.52 -1.04
C CYS A 243 -21.03 12.67 -1.88
N ASP A 244 -20.85 12.93 -3.17
CA ASP A 244 -21.93 13.02 -4.14
C ASP A 244 -21.78 12.02 -5.27
N ARG A 245 -22.84 11.84 -6.07
CA ARG A 245 -22.84 10.95 -7.25
C ARG A 245 -22.27 9.55 -6.97
N MET A 246 -22.60 9.01 -5.80
CA MET A 246 -22.08 7.71 -5.33
C MET A 246 -22.68 6.55 -6.13
N PHE A 247 -21.93 5.47 -6.29
CA PHE A 247 -22.34 4.17 -6.81
C PHE A 247 -22.76 4.16 -8.29
N GLU A 248 -22.37 5.16 -9.08
CA GLU A 248 -22.72 5.20 -10.50
C GLU A 248 -22.27 3.91 -11.21
N ASP A 249 -23.22 3.28 -11.93
CA ASP A 249 -23.04 2.02 -12.65
C ASP A 249 -22.40 0.88 -11.86
N SER A 250 -22.68 0.82 -10.54
CA SER A 250 -22.12 -0.20 -9.64
C SER A 250 -23.16 -1.27 -9.27
N GLU A 251 -22.69 -2.49 -9.07
CA GLU A 251 -23.40 -3.55 -8.39
C GLU A 251 -23.09 -3.46 -6.89
N VAL A 252 -24.10 -3.08 -6.06
CA VAL A 252 -23.86 -2.67 -4.67
C VAL A 252 -24.80 -3.36 -3.67
N HIS A 253 -24.21 -3.91 -2.61
CA HIS A 253 -24.91 -4.34 -1.40
C HIS A 253 -24.37 -3.55 -0.21
N ALA A 254 -25.14 -2.58 0.29
CA ALA A 254 -24.67 -1.64 1.28
C ALA A 254 -25.57 -1.56 2.50
N ASP A 255 -24.95 -1.64 3.68
CA ASP A 255 -25.49 -1.24 4.96
C ASP A 255 -24.71 -0.01 5.45
N ILE A 256 -25.33 1.17 5.35
CA ILE A 256 -24.69 2.47 5.60
C ILE A 256 -25.27 3.06 6.89
N ILE A 257 -24.42 3.48 7.81
CA ILE A 257 -24.80 4.22 9.00
C ILE A 257 -24.89 5.71 8.65
N GLY A 258 -26.02 6.33 9.00
CA GLY A 258 -26.24 7.74 8.74
C GLY A 258 -26.90 8.01 7.38
N ARG A 259 -26.85 9.28 6.99
CA ARG A 259 -27.48 9.79 5.78
C ARG A 259 -26.47 9.88 4.64
N VAL A 260 -26.93 9.64 3.42
CA VAL A 260 -26.12 9.83 2.19
C VAL A 260 -26.63 11.03 1.40
N THR A 261 -25.74 11.79 0.78
CA THR A 261 -26.06 13.05 0.07
C THR A 261 -26.74 12.78 -1.27
N ASN A 262 -26.11 12.02 -2.15
CA ASN A 262 -26.65 11.72 -3.47
C ASN A 262 -26.21 10.35 -3.96
N ILE A 263 -27.17 9.55 -4.43
CA ILE A 263 -26.95 8.27 -5.11
C ILE A 263 -27.23 8.48 -6.59
N LYS A 264 -26.30 8.07 -7.47
CA LYS A 264 -26.46 8.25 -8.91
C LYS A 264 -26.40 6.92 -9.65
N ASN A 265 -27.42 6.65 -10.48
CA ASN A 265 -27.47 5.53 -11.43
C ASN A 265 -26.99 4.17 -10.87
N PRO A 266 -27.34 3.74 -9.66
CA PRO A 266 -26.84 2.46 -9.11
C PRO A 266 -27.41 1.31 -9.95
N ARG A 267 -26.56 0.44 -10.50
CA ARG A 267 -26.97 -0.56 -11.49
C ARG A 267 -27.86 -1.64 -10.90
N THR A 268 -27.43 -2.31 -9.87
CA THR A 268 -28.16 -3.42 -9.24
C THR A 268 -27.80 -3.56 -7.76
N GLY A 269 -28.61 -4.29 -7.00
CA GLY A 269 -28.34 -4.65 -5.64
C GLY A 269 -29.28 -3.98 -4.65
N ARG A 270 -28.76 -3.64 -3.46
CA ARG A 270 -29.55 -3.08 -2.36
C ARG A 270 -28.73 -2.14 -1.51
N ILE A 271 -29.24 -0.93 -1.28
CA ILE A 271 -28.63 0.08 -0.40
C ILE A 271 -29.58 0.34 0.76
N VAL A 272 -29.13 0.16 2.00
CA VAL A 272 -29.84 0.47 3.23
C VAL A 272 -29.10 1.58 3.96
N CYS A 273 -29.80 2.68 4.30
CA CYS A 273 -29.22 3.82 5.02
C CYS A 273 -30.28 4.51 5.90
N ASP A 274 -29.90 5.50 6.71
CA ASP A 274 -30.84 6.22 7.57
C ASP A 274 -31.57 7.35 6.84
N GLY A 275 -31.14 7.72 5.65
CA GLY A 275 -31.81 8.68 4.78
C GLY A 275 -31.00 9.01 3.55
N VAL A 276 -31.68 9.42 2.48
CA VAL A 276 -31.08 9.82 1.21
C VAL A 276 -31.44 11.28 0.91
N GLY A 277 -30.45 12.09 0.52
CA GLY A 277 -30.67 13.47 0.10
C GLY A 277 -31.35 13.53 -1.27
N SER A 278 -30.79 12.82 -2.23
CA SER A 278 -31.39 12.72 -3.58
C SER A 278 -30.92 11.43 -4.29
N VAL A 279 -31.76 10.97 -5.22
CA VAL A 279 -31.41 9.89 -6.15
C VAL A 279 -31.49 10.45 -7.56
N THR A 280 -30.41 10.38 -8.31
CA THR A 280 -30.33 10.84 -9.69
C THR A 280 -30.31 9.65 -10.64
N ILE A 281 -31.26 9.59 -11.56
CA ILE A 281 -31.30 8.62 -12.65
C ILE A 281 -31.27 9.39 -13.96
N ASP A 282 -30.20 9.25 -14.71
CA ASP A 282 -30.02 9.90 -16.00
C ASP A 282 -30.89 9.23 -17.08
N GLU A 283 -31.39 9.99 -18.05
CA GLU A 283 -32.25 9.45 -19.13
C GLU A 283 -31.50 8.50 -20.08
N ASN A 284 -30.19 8.65 -20.22
CA ASN A 284 -29.36 7.94 -21.22
C ASN A 284 -28.32 7.02 -20.58
N ILE A 285 -28.70 6.29 -19.51
CA ILE A 285 -27.81 5.31 -18.87
C ILE A 285 -27.60 4.07 -19.74
N LYS A 286 -26.39 3.50 -19.72
CA LYS A 286 -26.06 2.30 -20.50
C LYS A 286 -26.76 1.04 -19.98
N ALA A 287 -26.95 0.95 -18.67
CA ALA A 287 -27.63 -0.14 -17.99
C ALA A 287 -28.75 0.42 -17.09
N PRO A 288 -29.87 -0.31 -16.95
CA PRO A 288 -30.96 0.12 -16.05
C PRO A 288 -30.46 0.27 -14.61
N ALA A 289 -30.89 1.35 -13.95
CA ALA A 289 -30.69 1.55 -12.51
C ALA A 289 -31.77 0.80 -11.72
N ASN A 290 -31.51 -0.45 -11.37
CA ASN A 290 -32.44 -1.36 -10.70
C ASN A 290 -32.07 -1.66 -9.23
N CYS A 291 -31.26 -0.84 -8.60
CA CYS A 291 -30.88 -1.00 -7.22
C CYS A 291 -32.03 -0.63 -6.29
N GLU A 292 -32.33 -1.47 -5.30
CA GLU A 292 -33.28 -1.19 -4.24
C GLU A 292 -32.66 -0.22 -3.21
N ILE A 293 -33.32 0.90 -2.93
CA ILE A 293 -32.88 1.88 -1.93
C ILE A 293 -33.87 1.92 -0.79
N ILE A 294 -33.41 1.64 0.44
CA ILE A 294 -34.23 1.55 1.64
C ILE A 294 -33.74 2.54 2.68
N GLU A 295 -34.64 3.44 3.08
CA GLU A 295 -34.42 4.33 4.23
C GLU A 295 -35.02 3.71 5.51
N ARG A 296 -34.17 3.45 6.54
CA ARG A 296 -34.61 2.76 7.79
C ARG A 296 -35.68 3.51 8.56
N ASN A 297 -35.74 4.81 8.44
CA ASN A 297 -36.60 5.69 9.22
C ASN A 297 -37.83 6.18 8.44
N LYS A 298 -38.11 5.61 7.31
CA LYS A 298 -39.35 5.77 6.53
C LYS A 298 -40.14 4.45 6.62
#